data_77f08b663f363508e68d28cb240db86f
#
_entry.id   77f08b663f363508e68d28cb240db86f
#
_cell.length_a   1.000
_cell.length_b   1.000
_cell.length_c   1.000
_cell.angle_alpha   90.00
_cell.angle_beta   90.00
_cell.angle_gamma   90.00
#
_symmetry.space_group_name_H-M   'P 1'
#
loop_
_entity.id
_entity.type
_entity.pdbx_description
1 polymer ?
#
loop_
_entity_poly.entity_id
_entity_poly.type
_entity_poly.pdbx_seq_one_letter_code
_entity_poly.pdbx_strand_id
1 'polypeptide(L)'
;MEERALDQLRVILERQGVKSERIESQENTEKYLSVKIGDRKVILSRKQKIVEKDIAAWLETDAPFVLITQTKPSQNIEQAIRTYLAKGSIQLYFHLRELQFDVTQHRMFPPHFLFNDIFKKAHPEIVEKFERFRMKNPEEELPRIDCMDIGARLVGAKSGEIVYIQRYSDTGGYVPYWRRVVTDANVDQ
;
A
#
# COMPACT_ATOMS: atom_id res chain seq x y z
N MET A 1 -1.64 -15.30 14.56
CA MET A 1 -1.31 -14.71 13.25
C MET A 1 -2.17 -13.47 12.96
N GLU A 2 -3.50 -13.53 13.16
CA GLU A 2 -4.41 -12.39 12.92
C GLU A 2 -4.03 -11.18 13.79
N GLU A 3 -3.87 -11.38 15.09
CA GLU A 3 -3.51 -10.32 16.05
C GLU A 3 -2.20 -9.62 15.66
N ARG A 4 -1.15 -10.41 15.35
CA ARG A 4 0.12 -9.87 14.89
C ARG A 4 0.00 -9.07 13.58
N ALA A 5 -0.85 -9.52 12.66
CA ALA A 5 -1.09 -8.80 11.41
C ALA A 5 -1.81 -7.46 11.65
N LEU A 6 -2.75 -7.42 12.58
CA LEU A 6 -3.44 -6.18 12.96
C LEU A 6 -2.49 -5.20 13.66
N ASP A 7 -1.62 -5.69 14.55
CA ASP A 7 -0.60 -4.87 15.19
C ASP A 7 0.39 -4.29 14.17
N GLN A 8 0.85 -5.12 13.23
CA GLN A 8 1.72 -4.64 12.16
C GLN A 8 1.02 -3.63 11.25
N LEU A 9 -0.25 -3.88 10.88
CA LEU A 9 -1.03 -2.93 10.10
C LEU A 9 -1.19 -1.60 10.84
N ARG A 10 -1.42 -1.63 12.16
CA ARG A 10 -1.49 -0.43 12.98
C ARG A 10 -0.21 0.41 12.85
N VAL A 11 0.96 -0.23 12.99
CA VAL A 11 2.25 0.46 12.82
C VAL A 11 2.39 1.07 11.41
N ILE A 12 1.95 0.35 10.36
CA ILE A 12 1.95 0.87 8.98
C ILE A 12 1.06 2.11 8.87
N LEU A 13 -0.16 2.06 9.40
CA LEU A 13 -1.11 3.17 9.35
C LEU A 13 -0.61 4.38 10.16
N GLU A 14 0.03 4.16 11.30
CA GLU A 14 0.67 5.23 12.09
C GLU A 14 1.77 5.94 11.29
N ARG A 15 2.60 5.19 10.56
CA ARG A 15 3.62 5.76 9.65
C ARG A 15 3.00 6.59 8.52
N GLN A 16 1.76 6.27 8.12
CA GLN A 16 0.98 7.02 7.14
C GLN A 16 0.22 8.21 7.76
N GLY A 17 0.39 8.47 9.06
CA GLY A 17 -0.23 9.59 9.77
C GLY A 17 -1.62 9.32 10.34
N VAL A 18 -2.09 8.07 10.32
CA VAL A 18 -3.35 7.68 10.96
C VAL A 18 -3.14 7.56 12.46
N LYS A 19 -3.87 8.33 13.26
CA LYS A 19 -3.84 8.18 14.72
C LYS A 19 -4.58 6.91 15.12
N SER A 20 -3.88 5.93 15.68
CA SER A 20 -4.44 4.62 15.99
C SER A 20 -4.00 4.15 17.38
N GLU A 21 -4.66 4.67 18.42
CA GLU A 21 -4.35 4.28 19.81
C GLU A 21 -4.91 2.88 20.16
N ARG A 22 -5.99 2.46 19.50
CA ARG A 22 -6.69 1.19 19.80
C ARG A 22 -7.18 0.50 18.55
N ILE A 23 -7.22 -0.83 18.61
CA ILE A 23 -7.91 -1.71 17.65
C ILE A 23 -9.26 -2.04 18.26
N GLU A 24 -10.34 -1.56 17.63
CA GLU A 24 -11.71 -1.80 18.10
C GLU A 24 -12.35 -2.90 17.23
N SER A 25 -12.74 -4.03 17.85
CA SER A 25 -13.46 -5.07 17.14
C SER A 25 -14.90 -4.61 16.89
N GLN A 26 -15.32 -4.63 15.63
CA GLN A 26 -16.68 -4.28 15.21
C GLN A 26 -17.52 -5.52 14.99
N GLU A 27 -16.97 -6.51 14.28
CA GLU A 27 -17.68 -7.75 13.94
C GLU A 27 -16.68 -8.90 13.87
N ASN A 28 -17.01 -10.02 14.49
CA ASN A 28 -16.18 -11.22 14.53
C ASN A 28 -17.01 -12.43 14.12
N THR A 29 -16.85 -12.86 12.88
CA THR A 29 -17.56 -14.00 12.30
C THR A 29 -16.58 -15.12 11.93
N GLU A 30 -17.08 -16.31 11.63
CA GLU A 30 -16.25 -17.39 11.09
C GLU A 30 -15.62 -17.05 9.74
N LYS A 31 -16.25 -16.16 8.96
CA LYS A 31 -15.86 -15.81 7.59
C LYS A 31 -14.90 -14.63 7.52
N TYR A 32 -15.04 -13.66 8.42
CA TYR A 32 -14.18 -12.47 8.47
C TYR A 32 -14.20 -11.82 9.85
N LEU A 33 -13.17 -11.03 10.11
CA LEU A 33 -13.05 -10.13 11.25
C LEU A 33 -13.06 -8.69 10.73
N SER A 34 -13.98 -7.87 11.23
CA SER A 34 -14.02 -6.43 10.99
C SER A 34 -13.54 -5.70 12.23
N VAL A 35 -12.52 -4.86 12.06
CA VAL A 35 -11.98 -4.01 13.13
C VAL A 35 -11.85 -2.58 12.65
N LYS A 36 -11.77 -1.65 13.60
CA LYS A 36 -11.46 -0.25 13.34
C LYS A 36 -10.10 0.08 13.94
N ILE A 37 -9.22 0.69 13.15
CA ILE A 37 -7.92 1.18 13.56
C ILE A 37 -7.87 2.67 13.25
N GLY A 38 -7.98 3.52 14.27
CA GLY A 38 -8.16 4.95 14.09
C GLY A 38 -9.46 5.27 13.33
N ASP A 39 -9.35 5.93 12.19
CA ASP A 39 -10.48 6.23 11.29
C ASP A 39 -10.68 5.16 10.19
N ARG A 40 -9.81 4.15 10.14
CA ARG A 40 -9.82 3.14 9.08
C ARG A 40 -10.59 1.89 9.48
N LYS A 41 -11.53 1.48 8.64
CA LYS A 41 -12.16 0.15 8.70
C LYS A 41 -11.21 -0.87 8.11
N VAL A 42 -11.02 -1.99 8.78
CA VAL A 42 -10.17 -3.11 8.33
C VAL A 42 -11.01 -4.37 8.28
N ILE A 43 -10.97 -5.05 7.16
CA ILE A 43 -11.63 -6.35 6.97
C ILE A 43 -10.56 -7.40 6.75
N LEU A 44 -10.47 -8.34 7.69
CA LEU A 44 -9.61 -9.50 7.60
C LEU A 44 -10.47 -10.72 7.22
N SER A 45 -10.33 -11.18 6.00
CA SER A 45 -11.03 -12.38 5.54
C SER A 45 -10.38 -13.63 6.10
N ARG A 46 -11.20 -14.54 6.64
CA ARG A 46 -10.79 -15.86 7.12
C ARG A 46 -10.98 -16.95 6.06
N LYS A 47 -11.55 -16.58 4.90
CA LYS A 47 -11.72 -17.51 3.79
C LYS A 47 -10.37 -17.81 3.14
N GLN A 48 -10.08 -19.07 2.87
CA GLN A 48 -8.88 -19.45 2.11
C GLN A 48 -8.95 -19.00 0.65
N LYS A 49 -10.17 -18.97 0.06
CA LYS A 49 -10.41 -18.44 -1.28
C LYS A 49 -11.49 -17.38 -1.18
N ILE A 50 -11.14 -16.17 -1.58
CA ILE A 50 -12.08 -15.06 -1.72
C ILE A 50 -12.66 -15.10 -3.13
N VAL A 51 -13.94 -14.78 -3.25
CA VAL A 51 -14.63 -14.56 -4.52
C VAL A 51 -15.10 -13.10 -4.62
N GLU A 52 -15.35 -12.63 -5.83
CA GLU A 52 -15.74 -11.23 -6.07
C GLU A 52 -17.01 -10.82 -5.29
N LYS A 53 -17.96 -11.75 -5.12
CA LYS A 53 -19.17 -11.54 -4.30
C LYS A 53 -18.86 -11.21 -2.83
N ASP A 54 -17.76 -11.74 -2.28
CA ASP A 54 -17.36 -11.42 -0.90
C ASP A 54 -16.90 -9.95 -0.82
N ILE A 55 -16.09 -9.50 -1.80
CA ILE A 55 -15.64 -8.12 -1.87
C ILE A 55 -16.83 -7.18 -2.08
N ALA A 56 -17.75 -7.52 -2.98
CA ALA A 56 -18.96 -6.75 -3.23
C ALA A 56 -19.81 -6.59 -1.97
N ALA A 57 -20.03 -7.67 -1.20
CA ALA A 57 -20.75 -7.61 0.06
C ALA A 57 -20.11 -6.67 1.10
N TRP A 58 -18.77 -6.62 1.15
CA TRP A 58 -18.07 -5.70 2.06
C TRP A 58 -18.10 -4.25 1.58
N LEU A 59 -18.28 -4.02 0.27
CA LEU A 59 -18.41 -2.68 -0.32
C LEU A 59 -19.79 -2.06 -0.09
N GLU A 60 -20.84 -2.87 0.18
CA GLU A 60 -22.19 -2.38 0.49
C GLU A 60 -22.23 -1.50 1.76
N THR A 61 -21.18 -1.50 2.56
CA THR A 61 -21.06 -0.69 3.78
C THR A 61 -20.53 0.73 3.55
N ASP A 62 -20.68 1.32 2.40
CA ASP A 62 -20.37 2.72 1.99
C ASP A 62 -19.06 3.37 2.50
N ALA A 63 -18.29 2.73 3.33
CA ALA A 63 -17.04 3.25 3.86
C ALA A 63 -15.84 2.55 3.21
N PRO A 64 -14.82 3.31 2.77
CA PRO A 64 -13.58 2.71 2.27
C PRO A 64 -12.87 1.93 3.38
N PHE A 65 -12.26 0.78 3.03
CA PHE A 65 -11.64 -0.11 4.00
C PHE A 65 -10.28 -0.63 3.56
N VAL A 66 -9.52 -1.16 4.52
CA VAL A 66 -8.30 -1.94 4.29
C VAL A 66 -8.67 -3.42 4.23
N LEU A 67 -8.26 -4.11 3.18
CA LEU A 67 -8.53 -5.53 2.99
C LEU A 67 -7.30 -6.37 3.33
N ILE A 68 -7.48 -7.38 4.20
CA ILE A 68 -6.47 -8.41 4.48
C ILE A 68 -7.05 -9.78 4.08
N THR A 69 -6.31 -10.52 3.25
CA THR A 69 -6.69 -11.88 2.84
C THR A 69 -5.81 -12.93 3.50
N GLN A 70 -6.32 -14.14 3.70
CA GLN A 70 -5.55 -15.27 4.26
C GLN A 70 -4.41 -15.69 3.33
N THR A 71 -4.69 -15.74 2.04
CA THR A 71 -3.77 -16.18 1.01
C THR A 71 -3.73 -15.18 -0.14
N LYS A 72 -2.70 -15.28 -0.98
CA LYS A 72 -2.63 -14.50 -2.21
C LYS A 72 -3.85 -14.82 -3.07
N PRO A 73 -4.59 -13.82 -3.57
CA PRO A 73 -5.77 -14.01 -4.40
C PRO A 73 -5.42 -14.62 -5.77
N SER A 74 -6.41 -15.21 -6.42
CA SER A 74 -6.29 -15.58 -7.83
C SER A 74 -6.18 -14.34 -8.71
N GLN A 75 -5.67 -14.49 -9.92
CA GLN A 75 -5.45 -13.39 -10.85
C GLN A 75 -6.72 -12.54 -11.10
N ASN A 76 -7.90 -13.20 -11.27
CA ASN A 76 -9.16 -12.49 -11.46
C ASN A 76 -9.55 -11.65 -10.25
N ILE A 77 -9.35 -12.18 -9.04
CA ILE A 77 -9.65 -11.45 -7.79
C ILE A 77 -8.64 -10.33 -7.56
N GLU A 78 -7.37 -10.55 -7.92
CA GLU A 78 -6.35 -9.52 -7.87
C GLU A 78 -6.72 -8.34 -8.78
N GLN A 79 -7.19 -8.61 -10.00
CA GLN A 79 -7.66 -7.58 -10.92
C GLN A 79 -8.88 -6.81 -10.37
N ALA A 80 -9.82 -7.51 -9.73
CA ALA A 80 -10.93 -6.84 -9.05
C ALA A 80 -10.43 -5.93 -7.91
N ILE A 81 -9.51 -6.41 -7.07
CA ILE A 81 -8.91 -5.61 -5.99
C ILE A 81 -8.22 -4.37 -6.57
N ARG A 82 -7.45 -4.47 -7.66
CA ARG A 82 -6.82 -3.33 -8.34
C ARG A 82 -7.85 -2.29 -8.78
N THR A 83 -8.97 -2.74 -9.34
CA THR A 83 -10.07 -1.85 -9.75
C THR A 83 -10.65 -1.10 -8.56
N TYR A 84 -10.85 -1.78 -7.42
CA TYR A 84 -11.35 -1.13 -6.20
C TYR A 84 -10.32 -0.23 -5.51
N LEU A 85 -9.03 -0.55 -5.59
CA LEU A 85 -7.94 0.35 -5.16
C LEU A 85 -7.93 1.63 -6.00
N ALA A 86 -8.09 1.52 -7.32
CA ALA A 86 -8.17 2.68 -8.23
C ALA A 86 -9.37 3.58 -7.91
N LYS A 87 -10.52 2.98 -7.57
CA LYS A 87 -11.74 3.70 -7.17
C LYS A 87 -11.68 4.28 -5.75
N GLY A 88 -10.68 3.88 -4.95
CA GLY A 88 -10.56 4.29 -3.55
C GLY A 88 -11.51 3.58 -2.58
N SER A 89 -12.30 2.61 -3.05
CA SER A 89 -13.19 1.80 -2.20
C SER A 89 -12.41 0.84 -1.31
N ILE A 90 -11.31 0.28 -1.81
CA ILE A 90 -10.28 -0.36 -1.02
C ILE A 90 -9.13 0.63 -0.90
N GLN A 91 -8.70 0.95 0.32
CA GLN A 91 -7.62 1.91 0.56
C GLN A 91 -6.25 1.25 0.50
N LEU A 92 -6.13 0.07 1.11
CA LEU A 92 -4.92 -0.74 1.13
C LEU A 92 -5.32 -2.21 1.06
N TYR A 93 -4.43 -3.01 0.50
CA TYR A 93 -4.59 -4.44 0.43
C TYR A 93 -3.32 -5.14 0.92
N PHE A 94 -3.48 -6.17 1.75
CA PHE A 94 -2.40 -7.05 2.16
C PHE A 94 -2.88 -8.50 2.21
N HIS A 95 -2.00 -9.46 2.07
CA HIS A 95 -2.27 -10.80 2.53
C HIS A 95 -1.61 -11.05 3.89
N LEU A 96 -2.19 -11.94 4.68
CA LEU A 96 -1.86 -12.15 6.09
C LEU A 96 -0.36 -12.39 6.34
N ARG A 97 0.32 -13.10 5.42
CA ARG A 97 1.74 -13.40 5.54
C ARG A 97 2.63 -12.16 5.43
N GLU A 98 2.24 -11.17 4.64
CA GLU A 98 2.99 -9.91 4.48
C GLU A 98 3.03 -9.10 5.78
N LEU A 99 2.03 -9.28 6.63
CA LEU A 99 1.89 -8.58 7.91
C LEU A 99 2.44 -9.37 9.11
N GLN A 100 3.18 -10.47 8.89
CA GLN A 100 3.75 -11.23 10.00
C GLN A 100 5.10 -10.67 10.50
N PHE A 101 5.73 -9.80 9.73
CA PHE A 101 6.98 -9.13 10.08
C PHE A 101 7.06 -7.77 9.41
N ASP A 102 7.85 -6.87 9.97
CA ASP A 102 8.12 -5.56 9.38
C ASP A 102 9.20 -5.69 8.31
N VAL A 103 8.79 -5.77 7.04
CA VAL A 103 9.72 -5.91 5.92
C VAL A 103 10.67 -4.70 5.80
N THR A 104 10.31 -3.54 6.34
CA THR A 104 11.16 -2.34 6.31
C THR A 104 12.41 -2.48 7.18
N GLN A 105 12.42 -3.44 8.13
CA GLN A 105 13.58 -3.78 8.95
C GLN A 105 14.57 -4.70 8.21
N HIS A 106 14.19 -5.23 7.05
CA HIS A 106 15.09 -6.08 6.29
C HIS A 106 16.17 -5.23 5.61
N ARG A 107 17.44 -5.59 5.82
CA ARG A 107 18.62 -4.84 5.31
C ARG A 107 18.56 -4.51 3.82
N MET A 108 18.01 -5.42 3.02
CA MET A 108 17.94 -5.27 1.56
C MET A 108 16.66 -4.56 1.09
N PHE A 109 15.75 -4.23 1.99
CA PHE A 109 14.53 -3.52 1.61
C PHE A 109 14.86 -2.04 1.39
N PRO A 110 14.70 -1.51 0.17
CA PRO A 110 15.00 -0.12 -0.09
C PRO A 110 13.94 0.77 0.57
N PRO A 111 14.33 1.83 1.29
CA PRO A 111 13.38 2.79 1.83
C PRO A 111 12.51 3.41 0.73
N HIS A 112 11.20 3.41 0.96
CA HIS A 112 10.19 4.03 0.10
C HIS A 112 9.57 5.21 0.82
N PHE A 113 9.30 6.28 0.09
CA PHE A 113 8.67 7.51 0.61
C PHE A 113 7.65 8.03 -0.38
N LEU A 114 6.50 8.44 0.10
CA LEU A 114 5.51 9.12 -0.73
C LEU A 114 6.03 10.52 -1.07
N PHE A 115 6.19 10.83 -2.36
CA PHE A 115 6.72 12.11 -2.84
C PHE A 115 5.64 13.19 -2.84
N ASN A 116 5.05 13.43 -1.67
CA ASN A 116 4.00 14.42 -1.43
C ASN A 116 4.57 15.76 -0.91
N ASP A 117 3.69 16.72 -0.69
CA ASP A 117 4.11 18.05 -0.25
C ASP A 117 4.80 18.08 1.12
N ILE A 118 4.45 17.13 2.02
CA ILE A 118 5.11 17.01 3.33
C ILE A 118 6.55 16.55 3.13
N PHE A 119 6.76 15.51 2.32
CA PHE A 119 8.10 15.02 1.99
C PHE A 119 8.92 16.08 1.26
N LYS A 120 8.34 16.75 0.28
CA LYS A 120 9.02 17.80 -0.51
C LYS A 120 9.49 18.96 0.37
N LYS A 121 8.68 19.40 1.33
CA LYS A 121 9.06 20.45 2.29
C LYS A 121 10.19 20.01 3.22
N ALA A 122 10.21 18.74 3.63
CA ALA A 122 11.24 18.20 4.51
C ALA A 122 12.58 17.94 3.78
N HIS A 123 12.54 17.71 2.46
CA HIS A 123 13.69 17.27 1.66
C HIS A 123 13.86 18.10 0.37
N PRO A 124 14.13 19.41 0.46
CA PRO A 124 14.27 20.29 -0.71
C PRO A 124 15.41 19.85 -1.64
N GLU A 125 16.48 19.26 -1.10
CA GLU A 125 17.61 18.74 -1.88
C GLU A 125 17.22 17.55 -2.78
N ILE A 126 16.22 16.76 -2.39
CA ILE A 126 15.68 15.66 -3.21
C ILE A 126 14.77 16.21 -4.29
N VAL A 127 13.99 17.25 -3.97
CA VAL A 127 13.16 17.96 -4.95
C VAL A 127 14.02 18.58 -6.04
N GLU A 128 15.10 19.27 -5.68
CA GLU A 128 16.05 19.85 -6.65
C GLU A 128 16.62 18.79 -7.60
N LYS A 129 16.98 17.61 -7.07
CA LYS A 129 17.46 16.48 -7.90
C LYS A 129 16.36 16.00 -8.86
N PHE A 130 15.12 15.91 -8.41
CA PHE A 130 13.98 15.53 -9.24
C PHE A 130 13.75 16.54 -10.38
N GLU A 131 13.77 17.83 -10.07
CA GLU A 131 13.57 18.91 -11.03
C GLU A 131 14.67 18.98 -12.10
N ARG A 132 15.91 18.54 -11.79
CA ARG A 132 17.00 18.45 -12.76
C ARG A 132 16.71 17.53 -13.95
N PHE A 133 15.81 16.57 -13.81
CA PHE A 133 15.39 15.73 -14.94
C PHE A 133 14.59 16.49 -16.00
N ARG A 134 14.07 17.70 -15.67
CA ARG A 134 13.32 18.57 -16.59
C ARG A 134 12.21 17.83 -17.35
N MET A 135 11.55 16.88 -16.71
CA MET A 135 10.44 16.13 -17.31
C MET A 135 9.31 17.10 -17.64
N LYS A 136 8.80 17.02 -18.87
CA LYS A 136 7.65 17.83 -19.32
C LYS A 136 6.36 17.25 -18.75
N ASN A 137 6.27 15.94 -18.72
CA ASN A 137 5.12 15.21 -18.23
C ASN A 137 5.55 14.04 -17.33
N PRO A 138 5.79 14.31 -16.03
CA PRO A 138 6.27 13.27 -15.08
C PRO A 138 5.33 12.05 -15.01
N GLU A 139 4.04 12.24 -15.31
CA GLU A 139 3.06 11.16 -15.31
C GLU A 139 3.29 10.13 -16.41
N GLU A 140 3.89 10.53 -17.53
CA GLU A 140 4.18 9.66 -18.66
C GLU A 140 5.64 9.21 -18.72
N GLU A 141 6.55 10.08 -18.28
CA GLU A 141 7.99 9.88 -18.43
C GLU A 141 8.61 9.05 -17.28
N LEU A 142 7.98 9.04 -16.10
CA LEU A 142 8.50 8.27 -14.98
C LEU A 142 8.30 6.76 -15.16
N PRO A 143 9.31 5.96 -14.79
CA PRO A 143 9.14 4.52 -14.68
C PRO A 143 7.98 4.18 -13.74
N ARG A 144 7.27 3.11 -14.04
CA ARG A 144 6.07 2.71 -13.31
C ARG A 144 6.42 1.81 -12.12
N ILE A 145 5.57 1.82 -11.09
CA ILE A 145 5.55 0.85 -9.99
C ILE A 145 4.12 0.36 -9.82
N ASP A 146 3.97 -0.93 -9.58
CA ASP A 146 2.64 -1.52 -9.37
C ASP A 146 2.03 -1.05 -8.06
N CYS A 147 0.73 -0.72 -8.04
CA CYS A 147 -0.01 -0.43 -6.81
C CYS A 147 -0.02 -1.61 -5.83
N MET A 148 0.25 -2.84 -6.30
CA MET A 148 0.38 -4.04 -5.48
C MET A 148 1.81 -4.25 -4.96
N ASP A 149 2.78 -3.42 -5.35
CA ASP A 149 4.12 -3.46 -4.78
C ASP A 149 4.09 -3.18 -3.27
N ILE A 150 4.82 -4.00 -2.51
CA ILE A 150 4.79 -3.90 -1.03
C ILE A 150 5.30 -2.53 -0.55
N GLY A 151 6.34 -1.97 -1.19
CA GLY A 151 6.88 -0.67 -0.82
C GLY A 151 5.90 0.47 -1.05
N ALA A 152 5.20 0.45 -2.20
CA ALA A 152 4.15 1.43 -2.52
C ALA A 152 2.99 1.35 -1.51
N ARG A 153 2.55 0.14 -1.15
CA ARG A 153 1.47 -0.08 -0.17
C ARG A 153 1.86 0.34 1.25
N LEU A 154 3.10 0.09 1.67
CA LEU A 154 3.58 0.47 3.00
C LEU A 154 3.60 1.99 3.21
N VAL A 155 3.83 2.77 2.16
CA VAL A 155 3.77 4.24 2.23
C VAL A 155 2.38 4.80 1.92
N GLY A 156 1.40 3.94 1.63
CA GLY A 156 0.02 4.33 1.32
C GLY A 156 -0.15 5.04 -0.01
N ALA A 157 0.76 4.78 -0.97
CA ALA A 157 0.73 5.42 -2.26
C ALA A 157 -0.46 4.95 -3.11
N LYS A 158 -1.16 5.91 -3.72
CA LYS A 158 -2.31 5.69 -4.60
C LYS A 158 -1.90 5.74 -6.06
N SER A 159 -2.76 5.23 -6.94
CA SER A 159 -2.57 5.35 -8.39
C SER A 159 -2.38 6.80 -8.81
N GLY A 160 -1.39 7.06 -9.65
CA GLY A 160 -0.99 8.39 -10.10
C GLY A 160 0.05 9.08 -9.21
N GLU A 161 0.18 8.69 -7.95
CA GLU A 161 1.16 9.29 -7.04
C GLU A 161 2.59 8.81 -7.35
N ILE A 162 3.56 9.64 -6.94
CA ILE A 162 4.98 9.36 -7.14
C ILE A 162 5.58 8.82 -5.83
N VAL A 163 6.33 7.74 -5.94
CA VAL A 163 7.11 7.17 -4.85
C VAL A 163 8.60 7.43 -5.11
N TYR A 164 9.28 7.99 -4.12
CA TYR A 164 10.71 8.09 -4.05
C TYR A 164 11.28 6.86 -3.38
N ILE A 165 12.26 6.20 -4.01
CA ILE A 165 12.88 4.97 -3.54
C ILE A 165 14.38 5.22 -3.42
N GLN A 166 14.95 4.91 -2.27
CA GLN A 166 16.36 5.06 -2.01
C GLN A 166 17.06 3.69 -2.09
N ARG A 167 17.74 3.42 -3.19
CA ARG A 167 18.46 2.17 -3.38
C ARG A 167 19.94 2.32 -3.07
N TYR A 168 20.49 1.34 -2.39
CA TYR A 168 21.94 1.27 -2.18
C TYR A 168 22.61 0.62 -3.41
N SER A 169 23.70 1.22 -3.83
CA SER A 169 24.61 0.72 -4.87
C SER A 169 26.03 0.69 -4.34
N ASP A 170 26.76 -0.38 -4.55
CA ASP A 170 28.14 -0.53 -4.07
C ASP A 170 29.10 0.52 -4.65
N THR A 171 28.81 1.02 -5.85
CA THR A 171 29.63 2.03 -6.53
C THR A 171 29.15 3.47 -6.35
N GLY A 172 27.85 3.68 -6.17
CA GLY A 172 27.22 5.01 -6.12
C GLY A 172 26.64 5.40 -4.76
N GLY A 173 26.74 4.52 -3.75
CA GLY A 173 26.09 4.73 -2.47
C GLY A 173 24.55 4.70 -2.60
N TYR A 174 23.88 5.65 -2.01
CA TYR A 174 22.42 5.75 -2.14
C TYR A 174 22.03 6.46 -3.43
N VAL A 175 21.35 5.72 -4.31
CA VAL A 175 20.88 6.20 -5.61
C VAL A 175 19.38 6.47 -5.53
N PRO A 176 18.92 7.67 -5.92
CA PRO A 176 17.50 8.03 -5.92
C PRO A 176 16.79 7.43 -7.13
N TYR A 177 15.60 6.88 -6.89
CA TYR A 177 14.67 6.45 -7.93
C TYR A 177 13.30 7.08 -7.66
N TRP A 178 12.64 7.54 -8.72
CA TRP A 178 11.25 7.98 -8.66
C TRP A 178 10.42 7.09 -9.57
N ARG A 179 9.26 6.67 -9.08
CA ARG A 179 8.33 5.83 -9.82
C ARG A 179 6.91 6.30 -9.64
N ARG A 180 6.15 6.27 -10.71
CA ARG A 180 4.71 6.56 -10.66
C ARG A 180 3.93 5.28 -10.37
N VAL A 181 3.00 5.34 -9.42
CA VAL A 181 2.14 4.21 -9.07
C VAL A 181 1.07 4.02 -10.15
N VAL A 182 0.93 2.79 -10.63
CA VAL A 182 -0.09 2.39 -11.62
C VAL A 182 -0.88 1.18 -11.14
N THR A 183 -2.11 1.05 -11.61
CA THR A 183 -3.01 -0.06 -11.29
C THR A 183 -2.97 -1.18 -12.32
N ASP A 184 -2.40 -0.93 -13.50
CA ASP A 184 -2.32 -1.94 -14.57
C ASP A 184 -1.25 -2.99 -14.26
N ALA A 185 -1.58 -4.25 -14.57
CA ALA A 185 -0.66 -5.37 -14.35
C ALA A 185 0.57 -5.35 -15.30
N ASN A 186 0.55 -4.53 -16.36
CA ASN A 186 1.62 -4.43 -17.35
C ASN A 186 2.56 -3.28 -17.00
N VAL A 187 3.39 -3.49 -15.96
CA VAL A 187 4.35 -2.48 -15.49
C VAL A 187 5.64 -2.48 -16.32
N ASP A 188 5.91 -3.57 -17.03
CA ASP A 188 7.18 -3.81 -17.74
C ASP A 188 6.95 -4.00 -19.27
N GLN A 189 6.41 -2.99 -19.92
CA GLN A 189 6.56 -2.86 -21.39
C GLN A 189 7.21 -1.54 -21.74
#